data_1b592c6cf080eb37e20fb213409b97ff
#
_entry.id   1b592c6cf080eb37e20fb213409b97ff
#
_cell.length_a   1.000
_cell.length_b   1.000
_cell.length_c   1.000
_cell.angle_alpha   90.00
_cell.angle_beta   90.00
_cell.angle_gamma   90.00
#
_symmetry.space_group_name_H-M   'P 1'
#
loop_
_entity.id
_entity.type
_entity.pdbx_description
1 polymer ?
#
loop_
_entity_poly.entity_id
_entity_poly.type
_entity_poly.pdbx_seq_one_letter_code
_entity_poly.pdbx_strand_id
1 'polypeptide(L)'
;MTDKDPVSEDPLAPLAALPGVAQAGQEAREALGRAHRHRTNLRGWPETAAEAALRAARASSVLDGGPLKFSDGGPDETPAAGGDPVLAGALRVAEALEGGQGALVGVWRRSPLQAIARLHALAAADLGDGGELGRVELGRPRA
;
A
#
# COMPACT_ATOMS: atom_id res chain seq x y z
N MET A 1 -2.63 36.46 26.73
CA MET A 1 -3.44 35.26 27.02
C MET A 1 -3.22 34.34 25.82
N THR A 2 -2.19 33.51 25.91
CA THR A 2 -1.65 32.70 24.82
C THR A 2 -2.42 31.38 24.83
N ASP A 3 -3.32 31.24 23.89
CA ASP A 3 -4.05 29.99 23.65
C ASP A 3 -3.03 29.00 23.06
N LYS A 4 -2.58 28.08 23.90
CA LYS A 4 -1.68 27.00 23.52
C LYS A 4 -2.60 25.89 22.96
N ASP A 5 -2.70 25.82 21.64
CA ASP A 5 -3.31 24.69 20.98
C ASP A 5 -2.81 23.38 21.62
N PRO A 6 -3.69 22.47 22.02
CA PRO A 6 -3.26 21.17 22.50
C PRO A 6 -2.58 20.47 21.33
N VAL A 7 -1.26 20.35 21.43
CA VAL A 7 -0.49 19.44 20.55
C VAL A 7 -1.19 18.10 20.67
N SER A 8 -1.86 17.69 19.61
CA SER A 8 -2.48 16.37 19.51
C SER A 8 -1.41 15.34 19.83
N GLU A 9 -1.49 14.72 21.01
CA GLU A 9 -0.55 13.68 21.40
C GLU A 9 -0.62 12.58 20.32
N ASP A 10 0.53 12.25 19.76
CA ASP A 10 0.64 11.17 18.78
C ASP A 10 0.17 9.86 19.45
N PRO A 11 -0.94 9.25 19.00
CA PRO A 11 -1.47 8.03 19.61
C PRO A 11 -0.51 6.83 19.49
N LEU A 12 0.52 6.94 18.64
CA LEU A 12 1.54 5.91 18.47
C LEU A 12 2.79 6.14 19.35
N ALA A 13 2.88 7.28 20.04
CA ALA A 13 4.01 7.59 20.94
C ALA A 13 4.31 6.47 21.95
N PRO A 14 3.32 5.82 22.60
CA PRO A 14 3.56 4.71 23.50
C PRO A 14 4.26 3.51 22.83
N LEU A 15 3.97 3.25 21.56
CA LEU A 15 4.63 2.17 20.80
C LEU A 15 6.08 2.52 20.50
N ALA A 16 6.36 3.77 20.18
CA ALA A 16 7.73 4.23 19.93
C ALA A 16 8.61 4.17 21.21
N ALA A 17 8.00 4.23 22.38
CA ALA A 17 8.69 4.13 23.67
C ALA A 17 9.02 2.70 24.11
N LEU A 18 8.52 1.67 23.41
CA LEU A 18 8.81 0.27 23.71
C LEU A 18 10.31 -0.03 23.53
N PRO A 19 10.90 -0.89 24.40
CA PRO A 19 12.30 -1.26 24.29
C PRO A 19 12.66 -1.81 22.91
N GLY A 20 13.71 -1.30 22.30
CA GLY A 20 14.21 -1.73 21.00
C GLY A 20 13.49 -1.12 19.77
N VAL A 21 12.31 -0.52 19.91
CA VAL A 21 11.56 0.01 18.76
C VAL A 21 12.30 1.18 18.10
N ALA A 22 12.85 2.10 18.88
CA ALA A 22 13.61 3.23 18.32
C ALA A 22 14.86 2.75 17.57
N GLN A 23 15.58 1.79 18.13
CA GLN A 23 16.77 1.20 17.49
C GLN A 23 16.39 0.46 16.19
N ALA A 24 15.39 -0.43 16.24
CA ALA A 24 14.92 -1.15 15.08
C ALA A 24 14.43 -0.19 13.96
N GLY A 25 13.75 0.88 14.33
CA GLY A 25 13.33 1.92 13.40
C GLY A 25 14.51 2.65 12.74
N GLN A 26 15.58 2.89 13.49
CA GLN A 26 16.79 3.50 12.92
C GLN A 26 17.51 2.52 11.96
N GLU A 27 17.69 1.28 12.36
CA GLU A 27 18.28 0.23 11.53
C GLU A 27 17.51 0.02 10.23
N ALA A 28 16.18 0.03 10.28
CA ALA A 28 15.31 -0.06 9.11
C ALA A 28 15.50 1.13 8.16
N ARG A 29 15.54 2.38 8.68
CA ARG A 29 15.80 3.57 7.85
C ARG A 29 17.16 3.49 7.16
N GLU A 30 18.18 3.05 7.87
CA GLU A 30 19.52 2.88 7.30
C GLU A 30 19.55 1.80 6.22
N ALA A 31 18.88 0.65 6.45
CA ALA A 31 18.76 -0.42 5.49
C ALA A 31 18.05 0.04 4.21
N LEU A 32 16.92 0.73 4.34
CA LEU A 32 16.21 1.34 3.22
C LEU A 32 17.07 2.35 2.47
N GLY A 33 17.79 3.21 3.21
CA GLY A 33 18.71 4.17 2.60
C GLY A 33 19.86 3.50 1.84
N ARG A 34 20.38 2.38 2.32
CA ARG A 34 21.38 1.59 1.58
C ARG A 34 20.79 0.95 0.32
N ALA A 35 19.58 0.37 0.42
CA ALA A 35 18.88 -0.22 -0.71
C ALA A 35 18.60 0.80 -1.81
N HIS A 36 18.12 1.99 -1.47
CA HIS A 36 17.87 3.06 -2.43
C HIS A 36 19.15 3.53 -3.14
N ARG A 37 20.28 3.58 -2.42
CA ARG A 37 21.56 4.01 -3.01
C ARG A 37 22.31 2.88 -3.74
N HIS A 38 21.79 1.65 -3.70
CA HIS A 38 22.42 0.55 -4.39
C HIS A 38 22.35 0.75 -5.91
N ARG A 39 23.47 0.52 -6.60
CA ARG A 39 23.62 0.78 -8.05
C ARG A 39 22.53 0.10 -8.91
N THR A 40 22.08 -1.08 -8.53
CA THR A 40 21.02 -1.81 -9.20
C THR A 40 19.71 -1.04 -9.14
N ASN A 41 19.36 -0.49 -7.97
CA ASN A 41 18.14 0.25 -7.77
C ASN A 41 18.18 1.65 -8.40
N LEU A 42 19.36 2.30 -8.43
CA LEU A 42 19.48 3.63 -9.05
C LEU A 42 19.22 3.63 -10.56
N ARG A 43 19.50 2.52 -11.26
CA ARG A 43 19.36 2.41 -12.72
C ARG A 43 18.20 1.52 -13.16
N GLY A 44 17.86 0.50 -12.38
CA GLY A 44 16.83 -0.49 -12.67
C GLY A 44 15.59 -0.35 -11.80
N TRP A 45 15.45 0.74 -11.05
CA TRP A 45 14.34 0.92 -10.10
C TRP A 45 12.95 0.71 -10.71
N PRO A 46 12.60 1.26 -11.90
CA PRO A 46 11.28 1.07 -12.47
C PRO A 46 10.97 -0.40 -12.75
N GLU A 47 11.91 -1.15 -13.30
CA GLU A 47 11.73 -2.58 -13.61
C GLU A 47 11.63 -3.41 -12.34
N THR A 48 12.52 -3.17 -11.36
CA THR A 48 12.50 -3.86 -10.06
C THR A 48 11.22 -3.55 -9.28
N ALA A 49 10.73 -2.31 -9.34
CA ALA A 49 9.51 -1.88 -8.68
C ALA A 49 8.29 -2.57 -9.32
N ALA A 50 8.19 -2.60 -10.64
CA ALA A 50 7.10 -3.26 -11.35
C ALA A 50 7.03 -4.76 -11.02
N GLU A 51 8.19 -5.44 -11.02
CA GLU A 51 8.25 -6.86 -10.64
C GLU A 51 7.84 -7.07 -9.17
N ALA A 52 8.32 -6.23 -8.26
CA ALA A 52 7.96 -6.30 -6.85
C ALA A 52 6.46 -6.03 -6.63
N ALA A 53 5.88 -5.06 -7.34
CA ALA A 53 4.47 -4.74 -7.28
C ALA A 53 3.59 -5.89 -7.79
N LEU A 54 3.99 -6.54 -8.87
CA LEU A 54 3.28 -7.72 -9.40
C LEU A 54 3.31 -8.88 -8.39
N ARG A 55 4.47 -9.16 -7.80
CA ARG A 55 4.60 -10.19 -6.74
C ARG A 55 3.75 -9.85 -5.52
N ALA A 56 3.75 -8.58 -5.09
CA ALA A 56 2.95 -8.11 -3.98
C ALA A 56 1.46 -8.23 -4.25
N ALA A 57 0.99 -7.87 -5.45
CA ALA A 57 -0.41 -8.01 -5.85
C ALA A 57 -0.87 -9.46 -5.81
N ARG A 58 -0.07 -10.40 -6.34
CA ARG A 58 -0.35 -11.83 -6.29
C ARG A 58 -0.40 -12.35 -4.85
N ALA A 59 0.58 -11.98 -4.03
CA ALA A 59 0.62 -12.39 -2.63
C ALA A 59 -0.57 -11.84 -1.83
N SER A 60 -0.96 -10.59 -2.08
CA SER A 60 -2.14 -9.98 -1.45
C SER A 60 -3.43 -10.69 -1.84
N SER A 61 -3.61 -11.01 -3.13
CA SER A 61 -4.77 -11.78 -3.60
C SER A 61 -4.89 -13.13 -2.90
N VAL A 62 -3.77 -13.84 -2.75
CA VAL A 62 -3.74 -15.15 -2.05
C VAL A 62 -4.10 -15.02 -0.58
N LEU A 63 -3.57 -14.00 0.11
CA LEU A 63 -3.89 -13.74 1.51
C LEU A 63 -5.36 -13.40 1.71
N ASP A 64 -5.99 -12.80 0.72
CA ASP A 64 -7.41 -12.44 0.70
C ASP A 64 -8.34 -13.58 0.20
N GLY A 65 -7.78 -14.79 0.03
CA GLY A 65 -8.53 -15.99 -0.37
C GLY A 65 -8.62 -16.23 -1.87
N GLY A 66 -7.88 -15.48 -2.68
CA GLY A 66 -7.75 -15.71 -4.11
C GLY A 66 -7.09 -17.07 -4.42
N PRO A 67 -7.35 -17.66 -5.59
CA PRO A 67 -6.81 -18.97 -5.94
C PRO A 67 -5.29 -18.94 -6.02
N LEU A 68 -4.62 -19.87 -5.31
CA LEU A 68 -3.19 -20.16 -5.43
C LEU A 68 -2.93 -20.80 -6.81
N LYS A 69 -2.91 -20.01 -7.86
CA LYS A 69 -2.33 -20.44 -9.13
C LYS A 69 -0.91 -19.87 -9.24
N PHE A 70 0.01 -20.47 -8.52
CA PHE A 70 1.41 -20.41 -8.90
C PHE A 70 1.57 -21.37 -10.07
N SER A 71 1.32 -20.91 -11.29
CA SER A 71 1.87 -21.61 -12.44
C SER A 71 3.38 -21.46 -12.35
N ASP A 72 4.11 -22.59 -12.42
CA ASP A 72 5.56 -22.62 -12.59
C ASP A 72 6.01 -22.01 -13.94
N GLY A 73 5.11 -21.39 -14.66
CA GLY A 73 5.32 -20.59 -15.86
C GLY A 73 6.05 -19.30 -15.54
N GLY A 74 7.10 -19.04 -16.27
CA GLY A 74 7.98 -17.89 -16.10
C GLY A 74 7.27 -16.52 -16.14
N PRO A 75 8.01 -15.41 -16.11
CA PRO A 75 7.49 -14.05 -15.95
C PRO A 75 6.47 -13.58 -17.02
N ASP A 76 6.25 -14.35 -18.06
CA ASP A 76 5.38 -14.01 -19.20
C ASP A 76 3.92 -14.47 -19.08
N GLU A 77 3.54 -15.28 -18.10
CA GLU A 77 2.13 -15.57 -17.89
C GLU A 77 1.45 -14.44 -17.10
N THR A 78 0.99 -13.45 -17.83
CA THR A 78 -0.01 -12.50 -17.32
C THR A 78 -1.27 -13.32 -17.00
N PRO A 79 -1.72 -13.40 -15.73
CA PRO A 79 -2.99 -14.07 -15.44
C PRO A 79 -4.06 -13.38 -16.27
N ALA A 80 -4.84 -14.16 -17.00
CA ALA A 80 -5.99 -13.62 -17.68
C ALA A 80 -6.82 -12.87 -16.63
N ALA A 81 -6.90 -11.55 -16.74
CA ALA A 81 -7.56 -10.65 -15.79
C ALA A 81 -9.07 -10.92 -15.64
N GLY A 82 -9.60 -11.95 -16.29
CA GLY A 82 -11.01 -12.31 -16.31
C GLY A 82 -11.48 -13.30 -15.23
N GLY A 83 -10.60 -13.75 -14.31
CA GLY A 83 -10.95 -14.85 -13.40
C GLY A 83 -10.92 -14.56 -11.91
N ASP A 84 -10.15 -13.59 -11.45
CA ASP A 84 -10.01 -13.26 -10.01
C ASP A 84 -10.15 -11.76 -9.78
N PRO A 85 -11.29 -11.29 -9.27
CA PRO A 85 -11.53 -9.87 -9.04
C PRO A 85 -10.60 -9.29 -7.96
N VAL A 86 -10.15 -10.10 -7.00
CA VAL A 86 -9.22 -9.67 -5.94
C VAL A 86 -7.84 -9.39 -6.55
N LEU A 87 -7.34 -10.28 -7.40
CA LEU A 87 -6.07 -10.07 -8.11
C LEU A 87 -6.16 -8.87 -9.06
N ALA A 88 -7.25 -8.75 -9.81
CA ALA A 88 -7.46 -7.60 -10.70
C ALA A 88 -7.47 -6.27 -9.93
N GLY A 89 -8.10 -6.24 -8.76
CA GLY A 89 -8.07 -5.10 -7.84
C GLY A 89 -6.66 -4.78 -7.34
N ALA A 90 -5.93 -5.79 -6.89
CA ALA A 90 -4.55 -5.62 -6.41
C ALA A 90 -3.61 -5.11 -7.50
N LEU A 91 -3.76 -5.57 -8.74
CA LEU A 91 -2.98 -5.08 -9.89
C LEU A 91 -3.29 -3.61 -10.21
N ARG A 92 -4.57 -3.19 -10.18
CA ARG A 92 -4.95 -1.78 -10.36
C ARG A 92 -4.33 -0.87 -9.29
N VAL A 93 -4.30 -1.33 -8.03
CA VAL A 93 -3.63 -0.61 -6.95
C VAL A 93 -2.13 -0.50 -7.20
N ALA A 94 -1.48 -1.59 -7.60
CA ALA A 94 -0.06 -1.60 -7.93
C ALA A 94 0.27 -0.61 -9.06
N GLU A 95 -0.50 -0.63 -10.14
CA GLU A 95 -0.35 0.30 -11.28
C GLU A 95 -0.56 1.77 -10.85
N ALA A 96 -1.55 2.05 -10.01
CA ALA A 96 -1.81 3.40 -9.51
C ALA A 96 -0.68 3.92 -8.61
N LEU A 97 -0.02 3.04 -7.86
CA LEU A 97 1.13 3.39 -7.02
C LEU A 97 2.39 3.67 -7.86
N GLU A 98 2.60 2.94 -8.95
CA GLU A 98 3.78 3.07 -9.80
C GLU A 98 3.62 4.15 -10.87
N GLY A 99 2.51 4.15 -11.59
CA GLY A 99 2.27 5.05 -12.71
C GLY A 99 1.97 6.50 -12.34
N GLY A 100 1.53 6.72 -11.11
CA GLY A 100 1.03 8.01 -10.66
C GLY A 100 1.79 8.66 -9.50
N GLN A 101 3.09 8.43 -9.35
CA GLN A 101 3.90 8.83 -8.17
C GLN A 101 3.64 10.27 -7.69
N GLY A 102 3.39 11.23 -8.58
CA GLY A 102 3.11 12.61 -8.18
C GLY A 102 1.69 12.84 -7.67
N ALA A 103 0.68 12.21 -8.29
CA ALA A 103 -0.72 12.48 -8.00
C ALA A 103 -1.17 11.88 -6.67
N LEU A 104 -0.91 10.60 -6.43
CA LEU A 104 -1.35 9.92 -5.20
C LEU A 104 -0.56 10.39 -3.98
N VAL A 105 0.75 10.61 -4.10
CA VAL A 105 1.59 11.19 -3.03
C VAL A 105 1.12 12.61 -2.68
N GLY A 106 0.74 13.41 -3.68
CA GLY A 106 0.17 14.73 -3.43
C GLY A 106 -1.17 14.68 -2.69
N VAL A 107 -2.02 13.68 -2.97
CA VAL A 107 -3.26 13.46 -2.21
C VAL A 107 -2.94 12.96 -0.81
N TRP A 108 -2.06 12.00 -0.66
CA TRP A 108 -1.63 11.47 0.64
C TRP A 108 -1.17 12.57 1.60
N ARG A 109 -0.31 13.47 1.11
CA ARG A 109 0.21 14.58 1.93
C ARG A 109 -0.87 15.55 2.42
N ARG A 110 -1.95 15.75 1.65
CA ARG A 110 -3.03 16.66 1.99
C ARG A 110 -4.17 16.01 2.75
N SER A 111 -4.49 14.77 2.39
CA SER A 111 -5.63 14.01 2.92
C SER A 111 -5.35 12.52 2.80
N PRO A 112 -4.70 11.91 3.81
CA PRO A 112 -4.39 10.48 3.82
C PRO A 112 -5.64 9.59 3.64
N LEU A 113 -6.74 9.93 4.29
CA LEU A 113 -8.00 9.19 4.19
C LEU A 113 -8.55 9.18 2.75
N GLN A 114 -8.42 10.29 2.04
CA GLN A 114 -8.83 10.35 0.63
C GLN A 114 -7.94 9.49 -0.28
N ALA A 115 -6.64 9.40 0.02
CA ALA A 115 -5.76 8.52 -0.70
C ALA A 115 -6.12 7.04 -0.46
N ILE A 116 -6.41 6.66 0.79
CA ILE A 116 -6.87 5.31 1.15
C ILE A 116 -8.20 4.99 0.46
N ALA A 117 -9.17 5.91 0.50
CA ALA A 117 -10.46 5.74 -0.18
C ALA A 117 -10.32 5.51 -1.69
N ARG A 118 -9.39 6.22 -2.35
CA ARG A 118 -9.07 5.98 -3.78
C ARG A 118 -8.47 4.61 -4.02
N LEU A 119 -7.53 4.18 -3.19
CA LEU A 119 -6.93 2.85 -3.30
C LEU A 119 -7.97 1.75 -3.07
N HIS A 120 -8.87 1.93 -2.07
CA HIS A 120 -9.97 1.02 -1.83
C HIS A 120 -10.93 0.93 -3.03
N ALA A 121 -11.28 2.07 -3.63
CA ALA A 121 -12.14 2.08 -4.82
C ALA A 121 -11.50 1.31 -6.01
N LEU A 122 -10.18 1.42 -6.18
CA LEU A 122 -9.44 0.66 -7.21
C LEU A 122 -9.39 -0.83 -6.88
N ALA A 123 -9.13 -1.17 -5.62
CA ALA A 123 -9.05 -2.56 -5.18
C ALA A 123 -10.38 -3.30 -5.32
N ALA A 124 -11.48 -2.66 -4.97
CA ALA A 124 -12.80 -3.27 -4.86
C ALA A 124 -13.71 -3.03 -6.07
N ALA A 125 -13.21 -2.45 -7.17
CA ALA A 125 -14.01 -2.04 -8.32
C ALA A 125 -14.87 -3.17 -8.92
N ASP A 126 -14.44 -4.42 -8.81
CA ASP A 126 -15.14 -5.60 -9.34
C ASP A 126 -15.87 -6.40 -8.25
N LEU A 127 -15.84 -5.94 -6.98
CA LEU A 127 -16.32 -6.70 -5.83
C LEU A 127 -17.68 -6.22 -5.29
N GLY A 128 -18.20 -5.07 -5.72
CA GLY A 128 -19.44 -4.53 -5.16
C GLY A 128 -20.13 -3.50 -6.04
N ASP A 129 -21.36 -3.19 -5.66
CA ASP A 129 -22.14 -2.13 -6.26
C ASP A 129 -21.50 -0.78 -5.93
N GLY A 130 -21.00 -0.07 -6.94
CA GLY A 130 -20.12 1.10 -6.85
C GLY A 130 -20.54 2.25 -5.90
N GLY A 131 -21.65 2.12 -5.18
CA GLY A 131 -22.14 3.11 -4.23
C GLY A 131 -21.43 3.13 -2.87
N GLU A 132 -20.75 2.05 -2.50
CA GLU A 132 -20.03 1.92 -1.20
C GLU A 132 -18.50 2.01 -1.34
N LEU A 133 -18.00 1.95 -2.57
CA LEU A 133 -16.57 1.97 -2.84
C LEU A 133 -15.94 3.32 -2.48
N GLY A 134 -14.86 3.25 -1.72
CA GLY A 134 -14.12 4.44 -1.30
C GLY A 134 -14.74 5.18 -0.10
N ARG A 135 -15.79 4.68 0.53
CA ARG A 135 -16.30 5.20 1.80
C ARG A 135 -15.47 4.63 2.96
N VAL A 136 -14.94 5.53 3.76
CA VAL A 136 -14.31 5.15 5.04
C VAL A 136 -15.43 5.12 6.08
N GLU A 137 -15.90 3.95 6.45
CA GLU A 137 -16.73 3.80 7.63
C GLU A 137 -15.86 3.92 8.87
N LEU A 138 -15.96 5.04 9.56
CA LEU A 138 -15.43 5.16 10.91
C LEU A 138 -16.25 4.21 11.77
N GLY A 139 -15.64 3.08 12.18
CA GLY A 139 -16.28 2.04 12.95
C GLY A 139 -17.05 2.64 14.12
N ARG A 140 -18.36 2.36 14.23
CA ARG A 140 -19.13 2.69 15.41
C ARG A 140 -18.49 2.02 16.61
N PRO A 141 -18.25 2.74 17.71
CA PRO A 141 -17.82 2.09 18.93
C PRO A 141 -18.88 1.04 19.30
N ARG A 142 -18.43 -0.20 19.48
CA ARG A 142 -19.29 -1.25 20.03
C ARG A 142 -19.67 -0.83 21.44
N ALA A 143 -20.99 -0.70 21.68
CA ALA A 143 -21.56 -0.47 23.00
C ALA A 143 -21.34 -1.69 23.90
#